data_61380d7aa73dbd55408ef3c1f2fc35f4
#
_entry.id   61380d7aa73dbd55408ef3c1f2fc35f4
#
_cell.length_a   1.000
_cell.length_b   1.000
_cell.length_c   1.000
_cell.angle_alpha   90.00
_cell.angle_beta   90.00
_cell.angle_gamma   90.00
#
_symmetry.space_group_name_H-M   'P 1'
#
loop_
_entity.id
_entity.type
_entity.pdbx_description
1 polymer ?
#
loop_
_entity_poly.entity_id
_entity_poly.type
_entity_poly.pdbx_seq_one_letter_code
_entity_poly.pdbx_strand_id
1 'polypeptide(L)'
;MVNHQLKVVQALASALTAGGRGVSGTAFPKQPEKSLKLYEFEGSPFCRRVREVLTLLNLDYEVYPCPKGGAKYRKIVKEKGGKLRFPFLIDENTGIEMYESKDIIDYLFKHYGKSGKTPKKYSDYPKYPVVALVGTLINGARGVWINQKIINREAPEQLLELWGF
;
A
#
# COMPACT_ATOMS: atom_id res chain seq x y z
N MET A 1 14.12 -14.78 20.24
CA MET A 1 12.71 -14.37 20.04
C MET A 1 12.59 -12.89 20.38
N VAL A 2 12.17 -12.06 19.44
CA VAL A 2 11.92 -10.65 19.74
C VAL A 2 10.69 -10.57 20.63
N ASN A 3 10.81 -9.92 21.78
CA ASN A 3 9.73 -9.76 22.75
C ASN A 3 8.50 -9.13 22.06
N HIS A 4 7.32 -9.66 22.34
CA HIS A 4 6.04 -9.15 21.79
C HIS A 4 5.85 -7.66 22.07
N GLN A 5 6.17 -7.22 23.31
CA GLN A 5 6.09 -5.82 23.71
C GLN A 5 6.98 -4.90 22.85
N LEU A 6 8.20 -5.34 22.50
CA LEU A 6 9.06 -4.59 21.62
C LEU A 6 8.47 -4.41 20.23
N LYS A 7 7.78 -5.44 19.71
CA LYS A 7 7.07 -5.33 18.43
C LYS A 7 5.92 -4.34 18.47
N VAL A 8 5.17 -4.30 19.56
CA VAL A 8 4.08 -3.33 19.76
C VAL A 8 4.64 -1.90 19.82
N VAL A 9 5.70 -1.68 20.60
CA VAL A 9 6.35 -0.36 20.69
C VAL A 9 6.89 0.08 19.32
N GLN A 10 7.51 -0.82 18.56
CA GLN A 10 7.98 -0.52 17.20
C GLN A 10 6.83 -0.15 16.26
N ALA A 11 5.70 -0.86 16.32
CA ALA A 11 4.53 -0.57 15.52
C ALA A 11 3.94 0.80 15.86
N LEU A 12 3.79 1.11 17.16
CA LEU A 12 3.32 2.41 17.63
C LEU A 12 4.26 3.55 17.21
N ALA A 13 5.57 3.38 17.40
CA ALA A 13 6.56 4.37 16.95
C ALA A 13 6.48 4.61 15.44
N SER A 14 6.32 3.54 14.66
CA SER A 14 6.13 3.65 13.21
C SER A 14 4.83 4.37 12.83
N ALA A 15 3.73 4.12 13.55
CA ALA A 15 2.47 4.80 13.34
C ALA A 15 2.55 6.30 13.67
N LEU A 16 3.26 6.65 14.75
CA LEU A 16 3.49 8.06 15.13
C LEU A 16 4.28 8.83 14.05
N THR A 17 5.22 8.17 13.35
CA THR A 17 5.92 8.82 12.22
C THR A 17 4.99 9.20 11.07
N ALA A 18 3.85 8.53 10.93
CA ALA A 18 2.83 8.88 9.94
C ALA A 18 2.02 10.14 10.33
N GLY A 19 2.17 10.65 11.56
CA GLY A 19 1.45 11.84 12.04
C GLY A 19 -0.06 11.66 12.03
N GLY A 20 -0.56 10.46 12.36
CA GLY A 20 -1.99 10.12 12.37
C GLY A 20 -2.63 10.01 10.98
N ARG A 21 -1.84 9.96 9.91
CA ARG A 21 -2.39 9.70 8.57
C ARG A 21 -2.93 8.28 8.50
N GLY A 22 -4.13 8.12 7.91
CA GLY A 22 -4.83 6.84 7.84
C GLY A 22 -5.67 6.48 9.07
N VAL A 23 -5.61 7.29 10.14
CA VAL A 23 -6.47 7.10 11.34
C VAL A 23 -7.88 7.64 11.12
N SER A 24 -8.02 8.68 10.29
CA SER A 24 -9.33 9.25 9.95
C SER A 24 -9.63 9.01 8.48
N GLY A 25 -10.74 8.35 8.21
CA GLY A 25 -11.32 8.22 6.87
C GLY A 25 -12.38 9.29 6.62
N THR A 26 -12.57 9.62 5.37
CA THR A 26 -13.73 10.40 4.95
C THR A 26 -14.87 9.42 4.65
N ALA A 27 -16.03 9.62 5.24
CA ALA A 27 -17.22 8.83 4.88
C ALA A 27 -17.55 9.09 3.40
N PHE A 28 -17.20 8.19 2.50
CA PHE A 28 -17.51 8.32 1.14
C PHE A 28 -17.98 7.22 0.41
N PRO A 29 -18.81 7.65 -0.38
CA PRO A 29 -19.93 6.90 -0.81
C PRO A 29 -19.76 6.15 -2.13
N LYS A 30 -18.67 6.32 -2.87
CA LYS A 30 -18.57 5.65 -4.17
C LYS A 30 -17.42 4.66 -4.19
N GLN A 31 -17.75 3.44 -3.79
CA GLN A 31 -16.84 2.33 -4.06
C GLN A 31 -16.74 2.08 -5.57
N PRO A 32 -15.57 1.70 -6.08
CA PRO A 32 -15.43 1.23 -7.45
C PRO A 32 -16.27 -0.04 -7.66
N GLU A 33 -16.89 -0.19 -8.84
CA GLU A 33 -17.69 -1.40 -9.16
C GLU A 33 -16.85 -2.67 -9.13
N LYS A 34 -15.59 -2.57 -9.59
CA LYS A 34 -14.57 -3.61 -9.50
C LYS A 34 -13.51 -3.17 -8.53
N SER A 35 -13.11 -4.05 -7.61
CA SER A 35 -12.05 -3.77 -6.65
C SER A 35 -10.78 -3.28 -7.33
N LEU A 36 -10.18 -2.23 -6.78
CA LEU A 36 -8.86 -1.79 -7.18
C LEU A 36 -7.82 -2.86 -6.84
N LYS A 37 -6.84 -3.08 -7.71
CA LYS A 37 -5.77 -4.07 -7.49
C LYS A 37 -4.47 -3.37 -7.22
N LEU A 38 -3.95 -3.52 -6.00
CA LEU A 38 -2.68 -2.92 -5.58
C LEU A 38 -1.60 -3.98 -5.45
N TYR A 39 -0.60 -3.93 -6.32
CA TYR A 39 0.61 -4.74 -6.22
C TYR A 39 1.65 -3.98 -5.42
N GLU A 40 2.04 -4.54 -4.28
CA GLU A 40 2.85 -3.81 -3.32
C GLU A 40 3.69 -4.72 -2.41
N PHE A 41 4.53 -4.16 -1.54
CA PHE A 41 5.13 -4.88 -0.43
C PHE A 41 5.23 -4.00 0.82
N GLU A 42 5.03 -4.62 1.99
CA GLU A 42 4.82 -3.91 3.26
C GLU A 42 5.97 -2.98 3.64
N GLY A 43 7.22 -3.38 3.43
CA GLY A 43 8.38 -2.57 3.77
C GLY A 43 8.64 -1.37 2.84
N SER A 44 7.79 -1.13 1.82
CA SER A 44 7.97 -0.01 0.90
C SER A 44 7.34 1.29 1.44
N PRO A 45 8.13 2.35 1.62
CA PRO A 45 7.60 3.65 2.00
C PRO A 45 6.64 4.23 0.96
N PHE A 46 6.83 3.93 -0.30
CA PHE A 46 5.99 4.38 -1.40
C PHE A 46 4.63 3.66 -1.42
N CYS A 47 4.63 2.35 -1.17
CA CYS A 47 3.40 1.57 -1.07
C CYS A 47 2.55 2.01 0.13
N ARG A 48 3.19 2.25 1.28
CA ARG A 48 2.52 2.76 2.47
C ARG A 48 1.72 4.04 2.20
N ARG A 49 2.27 4.98 1.44
CA ARG A 49 1.56 6.22 1.07
C ARG A 49 0.26 5.95 0.32
N VAL A 50 0.29 5.01 -0.60
CA VAL A 50 -0.91 4.65 -1.38
C VAL A 50 -1.95 4.00 -0.47
N ARG A 51 -1.55 3.09 0.41
CA ARG A 51 -2.45 2.47 1.39
C ARG A 51 -3.10 3.52 2.31
N GLU A 52 -2.32 4.48 2.81
CA GLU A 52 -2.85 5.58 3.64
C GLU A 52 -3.93 6.38 2.90
N VAL A 53 -3.79 6.60 1.60
CA VAL A 53 -4.80 7.32 0.80
C VAL A 53 -6.01 6.44 0.51
N LEU A 54 -5.82 5.16 0.21
CA LEU A 54 -6.92 4.21 0.05
C LEU A 54 -7.77 4.14 1.33
N THR A 55 -7.12 4.04 2.49
CA THR A 55 -7.81 4.08 3.80
C THR A 55 -8.52 5.42 4.02
N LEU A 56 -7.86 6.55 3.73
CA LEU A 56 -8.46 7.88 3.86
C LEU A 56 -9.71 8.05 3.01
N LEU A 57 -9.67 7.54 1.78
CA LEU A 57 -10.79 7.57 0.86
C LEU A 57 -11.84 6.48 1.14
N ASN A 58 -11.58 5.62 2.14
CA ASN A 58 -12.44 4.49 2.51
C ASN A 58 -12.76 3.60 1.30
N LEU A 59 -11.74 3.26 0.51
CA LEU A 59 -11.87 2.43 -0.69
C LEU A 59 -11.50 0.99 -0.38
N ASP A 60 -12.35 0.06 -0.78
CA ASP A 60 -12.02 -1.36 -0.79
C ASP A 60 -11.07 -1.67 -1.94
N TYR A 61 -10.08 -2.51 -1.67
CA TYR A 61 -9.09 -2.89 -2.68
C TYR A 61 -8.47 -4.26 -2.39
N GLU A 62 -8.00 -4.90 -3.43
CA GLU A 62 -7.27 -6.17 -3.35
C GLU A 62 -5.77 -5.92 -3.26
N VAL A 63 -5.12 -6.55 -2.29
CA VAL A 63 -3.66 -6.47 -2.13
C VAL A 63 -2.99 -7.69 -2.73
N TYR A 64 -2.02 -7.46 -3.60
CA TYR A 64 -1.17 -8.47 -4.21
C TYR A 64 0.27 -8.33 -3.70
N PRO A 65 0.68 -9.09 -2.67
CA PRO A 65 1.97 -8.90 -2.04
C PRO A 65 3.13 -9.30 -2.95
N CYS A 66 4.05 -8.36 -3.14
CA CYS A 66 5.21 -8.46 -4.02
C CYS A 66 6.56 -8.29 -3.28
N PRO A 67 6.85 -9.01 -2.19
CA PRO A 67 8.12 -8.89 -1.49
C PRO A 67 9.29 -9.32 -2.39
N LYS A 68 10.50 -8.87 -2.08
CA LYS A 68 11.71 -9.35 -2.77
C LYS A 68 11.86 -10.87 -2.63
N GLY A 69 12.18 -11.54 -3.73
CA GLY A 69 12.25 -13.01 -3.79
C GLY A 69 10.89 -13.69 -4.02
N GLY A 70 9.77 -12.96 -3.93
CA GLY A 70 8.46 -13.52 -4.28
C GLY A 70 8.27 -13.57 -5.79
N ALA A 71 7.91 -14.74 -6.34
CA ALA A 71 7.76 -14.91 -7.79
C ALA A 71 6.33 -14.65 -8.27
N LYS A 72 5.32 -15.05 -7.48
CA LYS A 72 3.92 -15.13 -7.90
C LYS A 72 3.39 -13.85 -8.57
N TYR A 73 3.30 -12.77 -7.83
CA TYR A 73 2.68 -11.53 -8.33
C TYR A 73 3.66 -10.59 -9.03
N ARG A 74 4.96 -10.72 -8.74
CA ARG A 74 5.98 -9.92 -9.44
C ARG A 74 6.04 -10.21 -10.93
N LYS A 75 5.77 -11.47 -11.33
CA LYS A 75 5.69 -11.86 -12.74
C LYS A 75 4.56 -11.10 -13.45
N ILE A 76 3.38 -11.04 -12.84
CA ILE A 76 2.22 -10.31 -13.38
C ILE A 76 2.56 -8.82 -13.60
N VAL A 77 3.18 -8.18 -12.60
CA VAL A 77 3.60 -6.77 -12.72
C VAL A 77 4.60 -6.56 -13.85
N LYS A 78 5.53 -7.51 -14.05
CA LYS A 78 6.50 -7.46 -15.15
C LYS A 78 5.83 -7.61 -16.52
N GLU A 79 4.87 -8.52 -16.63
CA GLU A 79 4.15 -8.80 -17.87
C GLU A 79 3.22 -7.65 -18.27
N LYS A 80 2.44 -7.11 -17.32
CA LYS A 80 1.49 -6.03 -17.57
C LYS A 80 2.19 -4.67 -17.73
N GLY A 81 3.01 -4.29 -16.78
CA GLY A 81 3.58 -2.95 -16.75
C GLY A 81 5.02 -2.84 -17.30
N GLY A 82 5.63 -3.95 -17.71
CA GLY A 82 6.98 -3.97 -18.30
C GLY A 82 8.13 -3.75 -17.31
N LYS A 83 7.85 -3.31 -16.06
CA LYS A 83 8.85 -2.95 -15.04
C LYS A 83 8.51 -3.61 -13.72
N LEU A 84 9.55 -3.89 -12.88
CA LEU A 84 9.37 -4.37 -11.51
C LEU A 84 9.51 -3.21 -10.52
N ARG A 85 8.54 -2.30 -10.56
CA ARG A 85 8.43 -1.17 -9.64
C ARG A 85 7.16 -1.27 -8.81
N PHE A 86 7.17 -0.71 -7.62
CA PHE A 86 6.06 -0.75 -6.68
C PHE A 86 5.92 0.59 -5.95
N PRO A 87 4.69 1.01 -5.66
CA PRO A 87 3.42 0.36 -5.95
C PRO A 87 3.08 0.32 -7.45
N PHE A 88 2.24 -0.65 -7.84
CA PHE A 88 1.61 -0.71 -9.15
C PHE A 88 0.11 -0.89 -8.94
N LEU A 89 -0.69 0.01 -9.48
CA LEU A 89 -2.14 0.02 -9.39
C LEU A 89 -2.76 -0.41 -10.71
N ILE A 90 -3.77 -1.25 -10.62
CA ILE A 90 -4.67 -1.57 -11.73
C ILE A 90 -6.09 -1.17 -11.30
N ASP A 91 -6.74 -0.37 -12.12
CA ASP A 91 -8.14 -0.02 -11.99
C ASP A 91 -8.89 -0.45 -13.25
N GLU A 92 -9.61 -1.56 -13.14
CA GLU A 92 -10.38 -2.12 -14.25
C GLU A 92 -11.64 -1.30 -14.56
N ASN A 93 -12.07 -0.41 -13.67
CA ASN A 93 -13.23 0.47 -13.91
C ASN A 93 -12.92 1.54 -14.96
N THR A 94 -11.66 1.95 -15.04
CA THR A 94 -11.20 2.98 -15.97
C THR A 94 -10.21 2.44 -17.02
N GLY A 95 -9.78 1.18 -16.88
CA GLY A 95 -8.76 0.57 -17.73
C GLY A 95 -7.34 1.09 -17.47
N ILE A 96 -7.10 1.73 -16.33
CA ILE A 96 -5.79 2.31 -15.99
C ILE A 96 -4.89 1.28 -15.30
N GLU A 97 -3.65 1.23 -15.79
CA GLU A 97 -2.52 0.54 -15.14
C GLU A 97 -1.40 1.55 -14.93
N MET A 98 -0.96 1.75 -13.67
CA MET A 98 -0.01 2.82 -13.40
C MET A 98 0.95 2.53 -12.26
N TYR A 99 2.11 3.15 -12.37
CA TYR A 99 3.16 3.19 -11.35
C TYR A 99 3.20 4.55 -10.65
N GLU A 100 4.22 4.74 -9.84
CA GLU A 100 4.57 5.96 -9.11
C GLU A 100 3.51 6.36 -8.08
N SER A 101 3.92 6.27 -6.81
CA SER A 101 3.00 6.52 -5.69
C SER A 101 2.34 7.90 -5.72
N LYS A 102 3.06 8.91 -6.26
CA LYS A 102 2.48 10.25 -6.39
C LYS A 102 1.35 10.27 -7.41
N ASP A 103 1.58 9.70 -8.57
CA ASP A 103 0.61 9.70 -9.67
C ASP A 103 -0.63 8.86 -9.30
N ILE A 104 -0.39 7.72 -8.62
CA ILE A 104 -1.48 6.90 -8.06
C ILE A 104 -2.31 7.71 -7.05
N ILE A 105 -1.68 8.45 -6.15
CA ILE A 105 -2.37 9.28 -5.16
C ILE A 105 -3.20 10.36 -5.85
N ASP A 106 -2.63 11.07 -6.81
CA ASP A 106 -3.32 12.11 -7.56
C ASP A 106 -4.51 11.52 -8.34
N TYR A 107 -4.33 10.34 -8.93
CA TYR A 107 -5.38 9.58 -9.60
C TYR A 107 -6.53 9.20 -8.65
N LEU A 108 -6.21 8.63 -7.48
CA LEU A 108 -7.21 8.23 -6.49
C LEU A 108 -8.05 9.44 -6.01
N PHE A 109 -7.42 10.56 -5.70
CA PHE A 109 -8.15 11.77 -5.33
C PHE A 109 -9.01 12.31 -6.47
N LYS A 110 -8.51 12.25 -7.71
CA LYS A 110 -9.24 12.74 -8.88
C LYS A 110 -10.51 11.93 -9.16
N HIS A 111 -10.42 10.61 -9.07
CA HIS A 111 -11.51 9.70 -9.49
C HIS A 111 -12.44 9.29 -8.34
N TYR A 112 -11.89 9.21 -7.13
CA TYR A 112 -12.60 8.69 -5.96
C TYR A 112 -12.70 9.68 -4.80
N GLY A 113 -11.96 10.80 -4.86
CA GLY A 113 -12.03 11.84 -3.86
C GLY A 113 -13.16 12.85 -4.12
N LYS A 114 -13.77 13.35 -3.04
CA LYS A 114 -14.88 14.31 -3.12
C LYS A 114 -14.55 15.60 -3.89
N SER A 115 -13.35 16.15 -3.68
CA SER A 115 -12.92 17.39 -4.29
C SER A 115 -12.27 17.25 -5.67
N GLY A 116 -11.94 16.02 -6.07
CA GLY A 116 -11.15 15.73 -7.26
C GLY A 116 -9.71 16.30 -7.22
N LYS A 117 -9.27 16.82 -6.07
CA LYS A 117 -7.93 17.43 -5.89
C LYS A 117 -7.20 16.80 -4.73
N THR A 118 -5.91 16.55 -4.93
CA THR A 118 -5.02 16.04 -3.89
C THR A 118 -4.73 17.11 -2.85
N PRO A 119 -5.05 16.89 -1.56
CA PRO A 119 -4.69 17.83 -0.51
C PRO A 119 -3.17 18.00 -0.38
N LYS A 120 -2.70 19.22 -0.07
CA LYS A 120 -1.26 19.54 0.05
C LYS A 120 -0.48 18.55 0.94
N LYS A 121 -1.06 18.10 2.04
CA LYS A 121 -0.41 17.14 2.96
C LYS A 121 -0.09 15.78 2.31
N TYR A 122 -0.72 15.42 1.19
CA TYR A 122 -0.47 14.20 0.42
C TYR A 122 0.32 14.47 -0.86
N SER A 123 0.29 15.71 -1.39
CA SER A 123 1.06 16.11 -2.57
C SER A 123 2.49 16.55 -2.24
N ASP A 124 2.78 16.88 -0.98
CA ASP A 124 4.08 17.41 -0.54
C ASP A 124 5.18 16.35 -0.64
N TYR A 125 5.76 16.24 -1.82
CA TYR A 125 6.97 15.52 -2.14
C TYR A 125 8.12 16.57 -2.10
N PRO A 126 9.14 16.42 -1.27
CA PRO A 126 9.89 15.23 -0.91
C PRO A 126 9.92 14.87 0.58
N LYS A 127 9.27 15.61 1.47
CA LYS A 127 9.36 15.37 2.94
C LYS A 127 8.81 14.00 3.35
N TYR A 128 7.78 13.54 2.65
CA TYR A 128 7.06 12.31 3.00
C TYR A 128 7.89 11.01 2.85
N PRO A 129 8.73 10.81 1.81
CA PRO A 129 9.53 9.60 1.70
C PRO A 129 10.50 9.40 2.86
N VAL A 130 11.04 10.49 3.42
CA VAL A 130 11.95 10.42 4.56
C VAL A 130 11.22 9.88 5.80
N VAL A 131 10.04 10.42 6.09
CA VAL A 131 9.21 9.97 7.23
C VAL A 131 8.80 8.51 7.07
N ALA A 132 8.39 8.12 5.87
CA ALA A 132 8.00 6.74 5.58
C ALA A 132 9.20 5.78 5.64
N LEU A 133 10.40 6.23 5.22
CA LEU A 133 11.64 5.47 5.34
C LEU A 133 11.99 5.23 6.81
N VAL A 134 11.89 6.26 7.65
CA VAL A 134 12.11 6.13 9.10
C VAL A 134 11.16 5.08 9.69
N GLY A 135 9.88 5.09 9.34
CA GLY A 135 8.92 4.07 9.76
C GLY A 135 9.32 2.65 9.31
N THR A 136 9.82 2.51 8.08
CA THR A 136 10.32 1.22 7.58
C THR A 136 11.53 0.72 8.37
N LEU A 137 12.47 1.61 8.69
CA LEU A 137 13.66 1.28 9.48
C LEU A 137 13.30 0.91 10.91
N ILE A 138 12.38 1.64 11.55
CA ILE A 138 11.87 1.31 12.89
C ILE A 138 11.28 -0.10 12.92
N ASN A 139 10.55 -0.49 11.89
CA ASN A 139 9.99 -1.84 11.75
C ASN A 139 11.02 -2.90 11.33
N GLY A 140 12.32 -2.56 11.23
CA GLY A 140 13.38 -3.47 10.85
C GLY A 140 13.22 -4.02 9.43
N ALA A 141 12.69 -3.21 8.51
CA ALA A 141 12.44 -3.56 7.10
C ALA A 141 11.62 -4.84 6.92
N ARG A 142 10.76 -5.18 7.88
CA ARG A 142 9.85 -6.34 7.77
C ARG A 142 8.95 -6.19 6.56
N GLY A 143 8.66 -7.32 5.90
CA GLY A 143 7.84 -7.34 4.69
C GLY A 143 8.56 -6.90 3.41
N VAL A 144 9.87 -6.59 3.47
CA VAL A 144 10.68 -6.35 2.27
C VAL A 144 11.02 -7.66 1.56
N TRP A 145 11.32 -8.71 2.33
CA TRP A 145 11.77 -10.00 1.83
C TRP A 145 10.74 -11.10 2.09
N ILE A 146 10.61 -12.02 1.13
CA ILE A 146 9.80 -13.21 1.34
C ILE A 146 10.45 -14.11 2.39
N ASN A 147 9.62 -14.75 3.22
CA ASN A 147 10.09 -15.80 4.09
C ASN A 147 10.26 -17.08 3.26
N GLN A 148 11.49 -17.55 3.13
CA GLN A 148 11.85 -18.73 2.32
C GLN A 148 11.10 -20.01 2.75
N LYS A 149 10.73 -20.11 4.03
CA LYS A 149 10.00 -21.26 4.58
C LYS A 149 8.56 -21.40 4.04
N ILE A 150 8.03 -20.35 3.41
CA ILE A 150 6.64 -20.30 2.93
C ILE A 150 6.52 -20.18 1.41
N ILE A 151 7.62 -20.25 0.67
CA ILE A 151 7.62 -20.09 -0.80
C ILE A 151 6.68 -21.08 -1.49
N ASN A 152 6.65 -22.32 -0.99
CA ASN A 152 5.88 -23.40 -1.59
C ASN A 152 4.51 -23.61 -0.93
N ARG A 153 4.03 -22.63 -0.14
CA ARG A 153 2.72 -22.72 0.48
C ARG A 153 1.63 -22.57 -0.57
N GLU A 154 0.65 -23.45 -0.53
CA GLU A 154 -0.55 -23.33 -1.34
C GLU A 154 -1.31 -22.02 -1.01
N ALA A 155 -1.87 -21.42 -2.03
CA ALA A 155 -2.72 -20.26 -1.82
C ALA A 155 -4.04 -20.70 -1.14
N PRO A 156 -4.62 -19.89 -0.25
CA PRO A 156 -5.91 -20.19 0.31
C PRO A 156 -6.97 -20.25 -0.82
N GLU A 157 -7.98 -21.10 -0.65
CA GLU A 157 -9.07 -21.24 -1.62
C GLU A 157 -9.87 -19.94 -1.76
N GLN A 158 -9.98 -19.18 -0.68
CA GLN A 158 -10.66 -17.90 -0.65
C GLN A 158 -9.66 -16.79 -0.33
N LEU A 159 -9.93 -15.58 -0.83
CA LEU A 159 -9.17 -14.40 -0.46
C LEU A 159 -9.31 -14.13 1.04
N LEU A 160 -8.19 -13.74 1.65
CA LEU A 160 -8.21 -13.29 3.05
C LEU A 160 -8.77 -11.87 3.09
N GLU A 161 -9.73 -11.64 3.98
CA GLU A 161 -10.24 -10.31 4.28
C GLU A 161 -9.46 -9.71 5.44
N LEU A 162 -9.03 -8.46 5.29
CA LEU A 162 -8.37 -7.69 6.34
C LEU A 162 -9.09 -6.36 6.52
N TRP A 163 -9.66 -6.16 7.68
CA TRP A 163 -10.27 -4.91 8.10
C TRP A 163 -9.25 -4.15 8.97
N GLY A 164 -8.87 -2.94 8.56
CA GLY A 164 -7.84 -2.18 9.26
C GLY A 164 -7.93 -0.67 8.99
N PHE A 165 -7.15 0.09 9.76
CA PHE A 165 -7.00 1.53 9.64
C PHE A 165 -5.52 1.93 9.73
#